data_f0686f219c526c7222dad5367c1e64ee
#
_entry.id   f0686f219c526c7222dad5367c1e64ee
#
_cell.length_a   1.000
_cell.length_b   1.000
_cell.length_c   1.000
_cell.angle_alpha   90.00
_cell.angle_beta   90.00
_cell.angle_gamma   90.00
#
_symmetry.space_group_name_H-M   'P 1'
#
loop_
_entity.id
_entity.type
_entity.pdbx_description
1 polymer ?
#
loop_
_entity_poly.entity_id
_entity_poly.type
_entity_poly.pdbx_seq_one_letter_code
_entity_poly.pdbx_strand_id
1 'polypeptide(L)'
;MLPRLKGFLETAIKPTNNASVSSHAIIGERVYLGEGTIVEHGACIEGPAIIGNNCQIRHGAYIRSHVIVGSNCVIGNSSELKNCLLFNDCQVPHFNYVGDSILGHHAHLGAGVILSNLKSVPGNVLVNGHDTGLRKFGALVGDHAELGCNSVLNPGSVIGKNSVVYPNMNWRGVLPANQIAKNLAQQQVVERASSTK
;
A
#
# COMPACT_ATOMS: atom_id res chain seq x y z
N MET A 1 -13.23 9.51 3.25
CA MET A 1 -11.86 9.95 3.64
C MET A 1 -11.00 10.22 2.42
N LEU A 2 -10.68 9.25 1.58
CA LEU A 2 -9.78 9.41 0.41
C LEU A 2 -10.15 10.57 -0.54
N PRO A 3 -11.41 10.83 -0.89
CA PRO A 3 -11.75 11.99 -1.73
C PRO A 3 -11.43 13.35 -1.11
N ARG A 4 -11.34 13.42 0.24
CA ARG A 4 -11.00 14.65 0.97
C ARG A 4 -9.51 14.78 1.27
N LEU A 5 -8.73 13.74 1.01
CA LEU A 5 -7.30 13.69 1.33
C LEU A 5 -6.54 14.80 0.59
N LYS A 6 -6.84 15.01 -0.67
CA LYS A 6 -6.27 16.09 -1.48
C LYS A 6 -6.47 17.46 -0.82
N GLY A 7 -7.72 17.86 -0.57
CA GLY A 7 -8.03 19.15 0.03
C GLY A 7 -7.44 19.33 1.43
N PHE A 8 -7.42 18.27 2.24
CA PHE A 8 -6.77 18.29 3.54
C PHE A 8 -5.27 18.57 3.42
N LEU A 9 -4.57 17.81 2.59
CA LEU A 9 -3.12 17.98 2.41
C LEU A 9 -2.75 19.34 1.80
N GLU A 10 -3.61 19.86 0.91
CA GLU A 10 -3.40 21.19 0.32
C GLU A 10 -3.44 22.33 1.34
N THR A 11 -4.16 22.17 2.43
CA THR A 11 -4.33 23.20 3.46
C THR A 11 -3.52 22.95 4.73
N ALA A 12 -3.30 21.69 5.11
CA ALA A 12 -2.72 21.31 6.40
C ALA A 12 -1.18 21.24 6.39
N ILE A 13 -0.55 21.03 5.24
CA ILE A 13 0.90 20.82 5.19
C ILE A 13 1.65 22.13 5.35
N LYS A 14 2.50 22.18 6.37
CA LYS A 14 3.65 23.08 6.46
C LYS A 14 4.88 22.25 6.10
N PRO A 15 5.49 22.47 4.92
CA PRO A 15 6.67 21.72 4.52
C PRO A 15 7.75 21.83 5.59
N THR A 16 8.21 20.70 6.08
CA THR A 16 9.24 20.65 7.14
C THR A 16 10.05 19.39 6.90
N ASN A 17 11.36 19.49 7.00
CA ASN A 17 12.26 18.36 6.89
C ASN A 17 13.05 18.21 8.19
N ASN A 18 12.62 17.28 9.03
CA ASN A 18 13.31 16.88 10.26
C ASN A 18 13.96 15.49 10.10
N ALA A 19 14.04 14.99 8.87
CA ALA A 19 14.51 13.67 8.52
C ALA A 19 15.97 13.66 8.07
N SER A 20 16.59 12.49 8.10
CA SER A 20 17.86 12.22 7.41
C SER A 20 17.57 11.85 5.94
N VAL A 21 17.87 12.73 5.02
CA VAL A 21 17.59 12.56 3.59
C VAL A 21 18.87 12.40 2.80
N SER A 22 18.97 11.32 2.01
CA SER A 22 20.08 11.13 1.07
C SER A 22 20.12 12.25 0.03
N SER A 23 21.31 12.73 -0.31
CA SER A 23 21.51 13.71 -1.39
C SER A 23 21.06 13.21 -2.78
N HIS A 24 20.85 11.91 -2.93
CA HIS A 24 20.37 11.28 -4.17
C HIS A 24 18.88 10.89 -4.11
N ALA A 25 18.15 11.36 -3.08
CA ALA A 25 16.70 11.27 -3.04
C ALA A 25 16.06 12.52 -3.67
N ILE A 26 14.88 12.35 -4.24
CA ILE A 26 14.10 13.44 -4.84
C ILE A 26 12.93 13.77 -3.92
N ILE A 27 12.93 14.98 -3.35
CA ILE A 27 11.84 15.46 -2.51
C ILE A 27 11.18 16.62 -3.23
N GLY A 28 9.91 16.44 -3.56
CA GLY A 28 9.08 17.44 -4.20
C GLY A 28 8.61 18.53 -3.24
N GLU A 29 7.80 19.43 -3.77
CA GLU A 29 7.19 20.50 -2.98
C GLU A 29 6.13 19.96 -2.02
N ARG A 30 5.90 20.67 -0.90
CA ARG A 30 4.83 20.38 0.06
C ARG A 30 4.92 18.97 0.65
N VAL A 31 6.13 18.58 1.03
CA VAL A 31 6.40 17.34 1.75
C VAL A 31 6.75 17.67 3.20
N TYR A 32 6.10 16.99 4.13
CA TYR A 32 6.45 16.97 5.55
C TYR A 32 7.17 15.65 5.83
N LEU A 33 8.36 15.73 6.43
CA LEU A 33 9.13 14.58 6.90
C LEU A 33 9.36 14.71 8.40
N GLY A 34 8.88 13.74 9.17
CA GLY A 34 8.97 13.71 10.63
C GLY A 34 10.37 13.37 11.14
N GLU A 35 10.56 13.64 12.43
CA GLU A 35 11.82 13.41 13.14
C GLU A 35 12.20 11.90 13.12
N GLY A 36 13.49 11.61 13.00
CA GLY A 36 14.02 10.25 12.98
C GLY A 36 13.71 9.47 11.71
N THR A 37 12.99 10.05 10.74
CA THR A 37 12.73 9.42 9.46
C THR A 37 13.99 9.43 8.59
N ILE A 38 14.21 8.31 7.88
CA ILE A 38 15.34 8.13 6.97
C ILE A 38 14.79 7.97 5.56
N VAL A 39 15.31 8.77 4.62
CA VAL A 39 15.01 8.66 3.19
C VAL A 39 16.27 8.26 2.45
N GLU A 40 16.27 7.06 1.91
CA GLU A 40 17.42 6.47 1.24
C GLU A 40 17.61 7.00 -0.19
N HIS A 41 18.78 6.71 -0.77
CA HIS A 41 19.10 7.09 -2.14
C HIS A 41 18.10 6.49 -3.15
N GLY A 42 17.82 7.23 -4.21
CA GLY A 42 16.90 6.80 -5.26
C GLY A 42 15.42 6.77 -4.87
N ALA A 43 15.07 7.14 -3.63
CA ALA A 43 13.67 7.36 -3.28
C ALA A 43 13.15 8.66 -3.89
N CYS A 44 11.88 8.67 -4.29
CA CYS A 44 11.21 9.85 -4.84
C CYS A 44 9.90 10.10 -4.10
N ILE A 45 9.72 11.31 -3.56
CA ILE A 45 8.50 11.77 -2.89
C ILE A 45 8.00 13.03 -3.60
N GLU A 46 6.93 12.91 -4.40
CA GLU A 46 6.42 14.03 -5.21
C GLU A 46 5.71 15.13 -4.39
N GLY A 47 4.96 14.75 -3.35
CA GLY A 47 4.07 15.65 -2.60
C GLY A 47 2.79 16.06 -3.37
N PRO A 48 1.78 16.64 -2.69
CA PRO A 48 1.78 16.85 -1.25
C PRO A 48 1.74 15.52 -0.49
N ALA A 49 2.61 15.38 0.52
CA ALA A 49 2.71 14.18 1.33
C ALA A 49 3.09 14.49 2.78
N ILE A 50 2.61 13.67 3.69
CA ILE A 50 3.03 13.66 5.10
C ILE A 50 3.64 12.30 5.39
N ILE A 51 4.88 12.29 5.85
CA ILE A 51 5.58 11.11 6.37
C ILE A 51 5.83 11.35 7.85
N GLY A 52 5.33 10.48 8.69
CA GLY A 52 5.46 10.57 10.14
C GLY A 52 6.89 10.41 10.65
N ASN A 53 7.03 10.22 11.96
CA ASN A 53 8.32 10.07 12.61
C ASN A 53 8.87 8.65 12.48
N ASN A 54 10.21 8.51 12.55
CA ASN A 54 10.91 7.21 12.60
C ASN A 54 10.57 6.26 11.43
N CYS A 55 10.19 6.79 10.28
CA CYS A 55 9.91 6.00 9.09
C CYS A 55 11.19 5.64 8.33
N GLN A 56 11.14 4.56 7.59
CA GLN A 56 12.18 4.17 6.63
C GLN A 56 11.57 4.25 5.23
N ILE A 57 12.01 5.22 4.45
CA ILE A 57 11.70 5.34 3.02
C ILE A 57 12.92 4.81 2.27
N ARG A 58 12.83 3.55 1.86
CA ARG A 58 13.97 2.82 1.34
C ARG A 58 14.24 3.10 -0.12
N HIS A 59 15.37 2.63 -0.59
CA HIS A 59 15.84 2.76 -1.96
C HIS A 59 14.73 2.46 -3.00
N GLY A 60 14.58 3.34 -3.99
CA GLY A 60 13.65 3.18 -5.10
C GLY A 60 12.16 3.28 -4.72
N ALA A 61 11.81 3.64 -3.49
CA ALA A 61 10.42 3.91 -3.13
C ALA A 61 9.90 5.11 -3.93
N TYR A 62 8.69 4.99 -4.47
CA TYR A 62 8.02 6.04 -5.21
C TYR A 62 6.72 6.48 -4.52
N ILE A 63 6.79 7.59 -3.80
CA ILE A 63 5.65 8.17 -3.09
C ILE A 63 5.10 9.31 -3.93
N ARG A 64 3.95 9.06 -4.56
CA ARG A 64 3.25 10.03 -5.38
C ARG A 64 2.43 10.99 -4.52
N SER A 65 1.68 11.86 -5.17
CA SER A 65 0.88 12.86 -4.48
C SER A 65 -0.27 12.29 -3.63
N HIS A 66 -0.67 13.07 -2.64
CA HIS A 66 -1.78 12.82 -1.72
C HIS A 66 -1.60 11.56 -0.86
N VAL A 67 -0.42 11.45 -0.25
CA VAL A 67 -0.09 10.32 0.63
C VAL A 67 0.11 10.80 2.06
N ILE A 68 -0.47 10.08 3.00
CA ILE A 68 -0.15 10.20 4.43
C ILE A 68 0.39 8.85 4.91
N VAL A 69 1.57 8.87 5.49
CA VAL A 69 2.20 7.75 6.17
C VAL A 69 2.35 8.11 7.64
N GLY A 70 1.81 7.30 8.52
CA GLY A 70 1.97 7.40 9.97
C GLY A 70 3.42 7.22 10.42
N SER A 71 3.64 7.14 11.72
CA SER A 71 4.99 6.95 12.29
C SER A 71 5.41 5.48 12.28
N ASN A 72 6.73 5.22 12.37
CA ASN A 72 7.37 3.90 12.43
C ASN A 72 7.10 3.00 11.23
N CYS A 73 6.73 3.56 10.09
CA CYS A 73 6.41 2.79 8.89
C CYS A 73 7.66 2.48 8.07
N VAL A 74 7.59 1.38 7.34
CA VAL A 74 8.59 1.02 6.33
C VAL A 74 7.95 1.04 4.96
N ILE A 75 8.44 1.93 4.08
CA ILE A 75 8.09 1.96 2.67
C ILE A 75 9.34 1.53 1.92
N GLY A 76 9.28 0.33 1.40
CA GLY A 76 10.50 -0.33 0.95
C GLY A 76 10.78 -0.21 -0.50
N ASN A 77 11.78 -0.99 -0.87
CA ASN A 77 12.36 -1.01 -2.18
C ASN A 77 11.31 -1.15 -3.29
N SER A 78 11.32 -0.19 -4.20
CA SER A 78 10.47 -0.16 -5.40
C SER A 78 8.97 -0.31 -5.11
N SER A 79 8.52 0.17 -3.96
CA SER A 79 7.10 0.25 -3.62
C SER A 79 6.53 1.59 -4.05
N GLU A 80 5.35 1.56 -4.67
CA GLU A 80 4.65 2.76 -5.13
C GLU A 80 3.41 3.03 -4.27
N LEU A 81 3.31 4.26 -3.74
CA LEU A 81 2.17 4.77 -2.99
C LEU A 81 1.52 5.93 -3.72
N LYS A 82 0.18 5.93 -3.80
CA LYS A 82 -0.59 6.99 -4.45
C LYS A 82 -1.95 7.19 -3.79
N ASN A 83 -2.26 8.43 -3.40
CA ASN A 83 -3.56 8.80 -2.83
C ASN A 83 -4.02 7.81 -1.75
N CYS A 84 -3.20 7.58 -0.74
CA CYS A 84 -3.43 6.58 0.29
C CYS A 84 -3.10 7.10 1.69
N LEU A 85 -3.67 6.41 2.68
CA LEU A 85 -3.42 6.68 4.09
C LEU A 85 -2.92 5.39 4.74
N LEU A 86 -1.74 5.43 5.32
CA LEU A 86 -1.17 4.38 6.15
C LEU A 86 -1.17 4.87 7.60
N PHE A 87 -1.72 4.08 8.51
CA PHE A 87 -1.59 4.32 9.94
C PHE A 87 -0.18 3.96 10.42
N ASN A 88 0.07 4.07 11.73
CA ASN A 88 1.40 3.82 12.27
C ASN A 88 1.82 2.35 12.12
N ASP A 89 3.13 2.12 12.11
CA ASP A 89 3.76 0.79 12.14
C ASP A 89 3.46 -0.09 10.92
N CYS A 90 2.97 0.50 9.82
CA CYS A 90 2.71 -0.22 8.58
C CYS A 90 4.00 -0.66 7.89
N GLN A 91 3.95 -1.85 7.29
CA GLN A 91 5.07 -2.43 6.55
C GLN A 91 4.67 -2.64 5.09
N VAL A 92 5.27 -1.88 4.19
CA VAL A 92 5.12 -1.98 2.73
C VAL A 92 6.50 -2.13 2.08
N PRO A 93 7.22 -3.23 2.38
CA PRO A 93 8.68 -3.26 2.28
C PRO A 93 9.24 -3.56 0.89
N HIS A 94 8.52 -4.19 -0.04
CA HIS A 94 9.11 -4.72 -1.26
C HIS A 94 8.14 -4.80 -2.44
N PHE A 95 8.40 -4.04 -3.52
CA PHE A 95 7.71 -4.15 -4.81
C PHE A 95 6.18 -4.08 -4.71
N ASN A 96 5.68 -3.27 -3.80
CA ASN A 96 4.25 -3.16 -3.56
C ASN A 96 3.64 -2.02 -4.37
N TYR A 97 2.35 -2.15 -4.70
CA TYR A 97 1.55 -1.03 -5.18
C TYR A 97 0.38 -0.76 -4.24
N VAL A 98 0.29 0.48 -3.73
CA VAL A 98 -0.76 0.93 -2.83
C VAL A 98 -1.44 2.16 -3.43
N GLY A 99 -2.52 1.94 -4.16
CA GLY A 99 -3.29 3.00 -4.79
C GLY A 99 -4.67 3.19 -4.18
N ASP A 100 -5.05 4.44 -3.88
CA ASP A 100 -6.40 4.84 -3.40
C ASP A 100 -6.90 3.93 -2.26
N SER A 101 -6.03 3.64 -1.28
CA SER A 101 -6.24 2.63 -0.24
C SER A 101 -6.00 3.20 1.17
N ILE A 102 -6.51 2.49 2.17
CA ILE A 102 -6.26 2.79 3.59
C ILE A 102 -5.71 1.53 4.25
N LEU A 103 -4.56 1.65 4.92
CA LEU A 103 -3.95 0.60 5.73
C LEU A 103 -4.05 0.96 7.21
N GLY A 104 -4.61 0.06 7.99
CA GLY A 104 -4.72 0.16 9.44
C GLY A 104 -3.36 -0.01 10.14
N HIS A 105 -3.37 0.19 11.44
CA HIS A 105 -2.19 0.09 12.30
C HIS A 105 -1.55 -1.30 12.23
N HIS A 106 -0.22 -1.39 12.12
CA HIS A 106 0.53 -2.62 11.94
C HIS A 106 0.11 -3.50 10.75
N ALA A 107 -0.54 -2.94 9.73
CA ALA A 107 -0.81 -3.72 8.51
C ALA A 107 0.50 -4.04 7.78
N HIS A 108 0.65 -5.28 7.35
CA HIS A 108 1.84 -5.75 6.67
C HIS A 108 1.51 -6.31 5.28
N LEU A 109 2.24 -5.84 4.29
CA LEU A 109 2.19 -6.31 2.91
C LEU A 109 3.45 -7.11 2.58
N GLY A 110 3.31 -8.40 2.31
CA GLY A 110 4.39 -9.22 1.77
C GLY A 110 4.90 -8.70 0.43
N ALA A 111 6.04 -9.17 -0.02
CA ALA A 111 6.65 -8.74 -1.28
C ALA A 111 5.70 -8.94 -2.47
N GLY A 112 5.61 -7.92 -3.35
CA GLY A 112 4.81 -8.00 -4.57
C GLY A 112 3.29 -7.89 -4.36
N VAL A 113 2.82 -7.51 -3.19
CA VAL A 113 1.38 -7.27 -2.97
C VAL A 113 0.92 -6.05 -3.76
N ILE A 114 -0.21 -6.20 -4.47
CA ILE A 114 -0.84 -5.16 -5.27
C ILE A 114 -2.23 -4.83 -4.73
N LEU A 115 -2.44 -3.60 -4.30
CA LEU A 115 -3.77 -3.07 -4.01
C LEU A 115 -4.30 -2.34 -5.26
N SER A 116 -4.97 -3.12 -6.14
CA SER A 116 -5.49 -2.59 -7.40
C SER A 116 -6.64 -1.61 -7.15
N ASN A 117 -6.59 -0.44 -7.77
CA ASN A 117 -7.53 0.65 -7.52
C ASN A 117 -8.48 0.94 -8.68
N LEU A 118 -8.31 0.29 -9.83
CA LEU A 118 -9.10 0.53 -11.02
C LEU A 118 -9.66 -0.79 -11.57
N LYS A 119 -10.96 -0.82 -11.83
CA LYS A 119 -11.59 -1.96 -12.51
C LYS A 119 -11.26 -1.97 -14.01
N SER A 120 -11.12 -3.16 -14.59
CA SER A 120 -10.95 -3.35 -16.03
C SER A 120 -12.22 -2.96 -16.83
N VAL A 121 -13.39 -2.99 -16.19
CA VAL A 121 -14.67 -2.59 -16.79
C VAL A 121 -15.09 -1.19 -16.33
N PRO A 122 -15.83 -0.42 -17.13
CA PRO A 122 -16.37 0.89 -16.74
C PRO A 122 -17.25 0.83 -15.48
N GLY A 123 -17.39 1.97 -14.80
CA GLY A 123 -18.25 2.14 -13.63
C GLY A 123 -17.48 2.32 -12.32
N ASN A 124 -18.20 2.72 -11.28
CA ASN A 124 -17.66 2.95 -9.95
C ASN A 124 -17.21 1.64 -9.27
N VAL A 125 -16.30 1.77 -8.31
CA VAL A 125 -15.92 0.66 -7.46
C VAL A 125 -17.01 0.44 -6.41
N LEU A 126 -17.37 -0.82 -6.18
CA LEU A 126 -18.29 -1.22 -5.13
C LEU A 126 -17.51 -1.75 -3.92
N VAL A 127 -17.96 -1.42 -2.71
CA VAL A 127 -17.48 -2.02 -1.45
C VAL A 127 -18.64 -2.73 -0.80
N ASN A 128 -18.57 -4.03 -0.66
CA ASN A 128 -19.66 -4.86 -0.10
C ASN A 128 -21.03 -4.57 -0.73
N GLY A 129 -21.07 -4.42 -2.05
CA GLY A 129 -22.30 -4.11 -2.80
C GLY A 129 -22.70 -2.63 -2.83
N HIS A 130 -22.09 -1.78 -2.00
CA HIS A 130 -22.38 -0.34 -1.95
C HIS A 130 -21.51 0.43 -2.96
N ASP A 131 -22.16 1.28 -3.76
CA ASP A 131 -21.46 2.14 -4.72
C ASP A 131 -20.70 3.25 -3.98
N THR A 132 -19.38 3.31 -4.19
CA THR A 132 -18.53 4.33 -3.58
C THR A 132 -18.65 5.70 -4.25
N GLY A 133 -19.27 5.80 -5.41
CA GLY A 133 -19.24 6.98 -6.27
C GLY A 133 -17.86 7.24 -6.91
N LEU A 134 -16.89 6.35 -6.70
CA LEU A 134 -15.51 6.55 -7.12
C LEU A 134 -15.11 5.59 -8.25
N ARG A 135 -14.55 6.13 -9.31
CA ARG A 135 -13.96 5.36 -10.40
C ARG A 135 -12.71 4.59 -9.95
N LYS A 136 -11.97 5.15 -8.98
CA LYS A 136 -10.76 4.56 -8.40
C LYS A 136 -10.93 4.44 -6.90
N PHE A 137 -10.75 3.23 -6.40
CA PHE A 137 -10.74 2.89 -4.98
C PHE A 137 -10.06 1.54 -4.83
N GLY A 138 -9.00 1.47 -4.03
CA GLY A 138 -8.23 0.26 -3.83
C GLY A 138 -8.84 -0.67 -2.76
N ALA A 139 -8.19 -0.73 -1.61
CA ALA A 139 -8.60 -1.60 -0.51
C ALA A 139 -8.64 -0.87 0.83
N LEU A 140 -9.44 -1.42 1.74
CA LEU A 140 -9.37 -1.13 3.17
C LEU A 140 -8.71 -2.34 3.85
N VAL A 141 -7.55 -2.13 4.44
CA VAL A 141 -6.80 -3.16 5.17
C VAL A 141 -6.86 -2.82 6.65
N GLY A 142 -7.41 -3.70 7.46
CA GLY A 142 -7.59 -3.49 8.89
C GLY A 142 -6.29 -3.61 9.69
N ASP A 143 -6.36 -3.23 10.96
CA ASP A 143 -5.22 -3.28 11.87
C ASP A 143 -4.70 -4.71 12.00
N HIS A 144 -3.36 -4.88 12.05
CA HIS A 144 -2.69 -6.17 12.19
C HIS A 144 -3.05 -7.19 11.10
N ALA A 145 -3.50 -6.74 9.93
CA ALA A 145 -3.74 -7.62 8.80
C ALA A 145 -2.43 -7.95 8.08
N GLU A 146 -2.30 -9.21 7.66
CA GLU A 146 -1.12 -9.76 6.99
C GLU A 146 -1.49 -10.17 5.56
N LEU A 147 -0.87 -9.56 4.56
CA LEU A 147 -1.07 -9.92 3.16
C LEU A 147 0.15 -10.68 2.64
N GLY A 148 -0.05 -11.95 2.30
CA GLY A 148 1.00 -12.82 1.79
C GLY A 148 1.57 -12.35 0.45
N CYS A 149 2.80 -12.72 0.16
CA CYS A 149 3.54 -12.30 -1.04
C CYS A 149 2.76 -12.58 -2.34
N ASN A 150 2.91 -11.66 -3.31
CA ASN A 150 2.26 -11.72 -4.62
C ASN A 150 0.72 -11.81 -4.59
N SER A 151 0.09 -11.41 -3.50
CA SER A 151 -1.36 -11.30 -3.44
C SER A 151 -1.83 -10.04 -4.16
N VAL A 152 -2.98 -10.15 -4.82
CA VAL A 152 -3.66 -9.04 -5.48
C VAL A 152 -5.01 -8.82 -4.81
N LEU A 153 -5.21 -7.65 -4.21
CA LEU A 153 -6.53 -7.21 -3.77
C LEU A 153 -7.19 -6.41 -4.89
N ASN A 154 -8.33 -6.90 -5.36
CA ASN A 154 -9.12 -6.21 -6.37
C ASN A 154 -9.78 -4.95 -5.82
N PRO A 155 -10.13 -3.97 -6.67
CA PRO A 155 -10.78 -2.74 -6.25
C PRO A 155 -12.02 -2.98 -5.38
N GLY A 156 -12.08 -2.28 -4.24
CA GLY A 156 -13.16 -2.40 -3.27
C GLY A 156 -13.02 -3.54 -2.26
N SER A 157 -11.87 -4.20 -2.21
CA SER A 157 -11.59 -5.23 -1.21
C SER A 157 -11.50 -4.66 0.21
N VAL A 158 -11.99 -5.42 1.16
CA VAL A 158 -11.88 -5.11 2.60
C VAL A 158 -11.27 -6.31 3.30
N ILE A 159 -10.20 -6.09 4.03
CA ILE A 159 -9.55 -7.08 4.88
C ILE A 159 -9.76 -6.66 6.33
N GLY A 160 -10.44 -7.48 7.09
CA GLY A 160 -10.72 -7.22 8.50
C GLY A 160 -9.46 -7.26 9.37
N LYS A 161 -9.52 -6.67 10.55
CA LYS A 161 -8.40 -6.66 11.49
C LYS A 161 -7.95 -8.07 11.87
N ASN A 162 -6.67 -8.26 12.15
CA ASN A 162 -6.04 -9.53 12.52
C ASN A 162 -6.29 -10.65 11.49
N SER A 163 -6.55 -10.33 10.23
CA SER A 163 -6.83 -11.32 9.20
C SER A 163 -5.61 -11.54 8.32
N VAL A 164 -5.51 -12.73 7.76
CA VAL A 164 -4.38 -13.17 6.93
C VAL A 164 -4.89 -13.53 5.55
N VAL A 165 -4.25 -12.99 4.53
CA VAL A 165 -4.41 -13.42 3.13
C VAL A 165 -3.17 -14.22 2.74
N TYR A 166 -3.33 -15.49 2.33
CA TYR A 166 -2.19 -16.33 1.96
C TYR A 166 -1.52 -15.85 0.67
N PRO A 167 -0.24 -16.20 0.46
CA PRO A 167 0.49 -15.84 -0.75
C PRO A 167 -0.21 -16.27 -2.04
N ASN A 168 0.03 -15.50 -3.12
CA ASN A 168 -0.53 -15.73 -4.46
C ASN A 168 -2.07 -15.73 -4.53
N MET A 169 -2.72 -15.06 -3.58
CA MET A 169 -4.18 -14.90 -3.61
C MET A 169 -4.59 -13.75 -4.54
N ASN A 170 -5.62 -14.01 -5.36
CA ASN A 170 -6.39 -12.96 -6.02
C ASN A 170 -7.70 -12.78 -5.26
N TRP A 171 -7.77 -11.75 -4.41
CA TRP A 171 -8.87 -11.53 -3.49
C TRP A 171 -9.85 -10.45 -3.99
N ARG A 172 -11.13 -10.68 -3.75
CA ARG A 172 -12.21 -9.69 -3.95
C ARG A 172 -13.25 -9.81 -2.85
N GLY A 173 -13.81 -8.68 -2.40
CA GLY A 173 -14.87 -8.64 -1.41
C GLY A 173 -14.34 -8.43 0.01
N VAL A 174 -15.10 -8.88 0.99
CA VAL A 174 -14.83 -8.66 2.42
C VAL A 174 -14.31 -9.94 3.06
N LEU A 175 -13.11 -9.88 3.63
CA LEU A 175 -12.60 -10.86 4.57
C LEU A 175 -12.93 -10.37 5.99
N PRO A 176 -13.77 -11.06 6.76
CA PRO A 176 -14.08 -10.64 8.13
C PRO A 176 -12.84 -10.63 9.03
N ALA A 177 -12.93 -9.93 10.15
CA ALA A 177 -11.85 -9.89 11.13
C ALA A 177 -11.52 -11.28 11.69
N ASN A 178 -10.24 -11.50 12.05
CA ASN A 178 -9.72 -12.73 12.65
C ASN A 178 -9.91 -13.97 11.74
N GLN A 179 -9.83 -13.80 10.43
CA GLN A 179 -10.00 -14.87 9.46
C GLN A 179 -8.73 -15.06 8.61
N ILE A 180 -8.58 -16.25 8.07
CA ILE A 180 -7.51 -16.59 7.13
C ILE A 180 -8.12 -16.98 5.79
N ALA A 181 -7.81 -16.23 4.74
CA ALA A 181 -8.10 -16.61 3.36
C ALA A 181 -6.97 -17.49 2.84
N LYS A 182 -7.28 -18.73 2.44
CA LYS A 182 -6.34 -19.69 1.91
C LYS A 182 -6.69 -20.08 0.48
N ASN A 183 -5.68 -20.29 -0.35
CA ASN A 183 -5.88 -20.92 -1.66
C ASN A 183 -5.93 -22.45 -1.48
N LEU A 184 -7.00 -23.08 -1.94
CA LEU A 184 -7.19 -24.53 -1.85
C LEU A 184 -6.63 -25.30 -3.06
N ALA A 185 -5.94 -24.63 -4.00
CA ALA A 185 -5.35 -25.29 -5.16
C ALA A 185 -4.31 -26.35 -4.70
N GLN A 186 -4.55 -27.60 -5.05
CA GLN A 186 -3.58 -28.67 -4.85
C GLN A 186 -2.45 -28.54 -5.86
N GLN A 187 -1.22 -28.58 -5.39
CA GLN A 187 -0.06 -28.67 -6.26
C GLN A 187 0.01 -30.08 -6.86
N GLN A 188 0.20 -30.17 -8.17
CA GLN A 188 0.42 -31.43 -8.86
C GLN A 188 1.87 -31.50 -9.33
N VAL A 189 2.55 -32.58 -8.94
CA VAL A 189 3.89 -32.89 -9.42
C VAL A 189 3.76 -33.94 -10.51
N VAL A 190 4.29 -33.66 -11.68
CA VAL A 190 4.31 -34.57 -12.81
C VAL A 190 5.74 -34.72 -13.35
N GLU A 191 6.03 -35.88 -13.94
CA GLU A 191 7.32 -36.08 -14.61
C GLU A 191 7.47 -35.12 -15.80
N ARG A 192 8.65 -34.55 -15.94
CA ARG A 192 9.00 -33.76 -17.11
C ARG A 192 9.24 -34.69 -18.30
N ALA A 193 8.46 -34.57 -19.35
CA ALA A 193 8.75 -35.25 -20.60
C ALA A 193 10.17 -34.92 -21.07
N SER A 194 11.02 -35.95 -21.29
CA SER A 194 12.35 -35.75 -21.82
C SER A 194 12.24 -35.23 -23.26
N SER A 195 12.75 -34.02 -23.50
CA SER A 195 12.95 -33.57 -24.89
C SER A 195 14.08 -34.43 -25.50
N THR A 196 13.77 -35.41 -26.29
CA THR A 196 14.73 -35.97 -27.24
C THR A 196 15.19 -34.86 -28.17
N LYS A 197 16.47 -34.45 -28.02
CA LYS A 197 17.16 -33.63 -29.02
C LYS A 197 17.49 -34.50 -30.24
#